data_d6ebf469289b4af8475d640dff4f7538
#
_entry.id   d6ebf469289b4af8475d640dff4f7538
#
_cell.length_a   1.000
_cell.length_b   1.000
_cell.length_c   1.000
_cell.angle_alpha   90.00
_cell.angle_beta   90.00
_cell.angle_gamma   90.00
#
_symmetry.space_group_name_H-M   'P 1'
#
loop_
_entity.id
_entity.type
_entity.pdbx_description
1 polymer ?
#
loop_
_entity_poly.entity_id
_entity_poly.type
_entity_poly.pdbx_seq_one_letter_code
_entity_poly.pdbx_strand_id
1 'polypeptide(L)'
;MDYNYFISNREVIKNLAINTGTTENPVYTKICTTSEVGISTELESKDFYVYCDALQRKLITGASVMLSGTLKLDINNAGDRQLLQTVHTLIADGEIAQFNAIKIQFDLLTDVNDGVLEYTTYEAVCTVSVSDLGGAAEDEAEFSFEMQLIGTATEVSA
;
A
#
# COMPACT_ATOMS: atom_id res chain seq x y z
N MET A 1 35.04 4.82 -2.65
CA MET A 1 34.12 3.90 -1.96
C MET A 1 33.08 4.72 -1.22
N ASP A 2 31.85 4.49 -1.50
CA ASP A 2 30.76 5.16 -0.80
C ASP A 2 30.45 4.36 0.47
N TYR A 3 30.59 5.00 1.62
CA TYR A 3 30.32 4.37 2.91
C TYR A 3 28.93 4.64 3.44
N ASN A 4 28.05 5.22 2.61
CA ASN A 4 26.68 5.50 3.01
C ASN A 4 25.83 4.25 2.80
N TYR A 5 25.58 3.53 3.89
CA TYR A 5 24.72 2.34 3.90
C TYR A 5 23.25 2.64 4.14
N PHE A 6 22.93 3.90 4.37
CA PHE A 6 21.56 4.32 4.65
C PHE A 6 20.90 4.87 3.39
N ILE A 7 19.67 4.46 3.16
CA ILE A 7 18.85 4.93 2.04
C ILE A 7 17.65 5.70 2.56
N SER A 8 17.11 6.60 1.75
CA SER A 8 15.89 7.31 2.11
C SER A 8 14.66 6.42 1.93
N ASN A 9 13.58 6.76 2.62
CA ASN A 9 12.31 6.04 2.45
C ASN A 9 11.79 6.08 1.01
N ARG A 10 12.12 7.10 0.25
CA ARG A 10 11.77 7.19 -1.18
C ARG A 10 12.34 6.06 -2.01
N GLU A 11 13.45 5.47 -1.57
CA GLU A 11 14.15 4.41 -2.30
C GLU A 11 13.61 3.01 -1.97
N VAL A 12 12.78 2.88 -0.95
CA VAL A 12 12.24 1.58 -0.51
C VAL A 12 11.01 1.19 -1.32
N ILE A 13 10.07 2.12 -1.46
CA ILE A 13 8.83 1.93 -2.21
C ILE A 13 8.71 3.05 -3.23
N LYS A 14 8.53 2.66 -4.49
CA LYS A 14 8.41 3.62 -5.60
C LYS A 14 7.19 3.32 -6.46
N ASN A 15 6.75 4.34 -7.18
CA ASN A 15 5.78 4.20 -8.24
C ASN A 15 4.46 3.54 -7.82
N LEU A 16 3.99 3.86 -6.61
CA LEU A 16 2.68 3.40 -6.18
C LEU A 16 1.62 3.94 -7.15
N ALA A 17 0.88 3.04 -7.75
CA ALA A 17 -0.14 3.36 -8.73
C ALA A 17 -1.41 2.58 -8.45
N ILE A 18 -2.54 3.17 -8.75
CA ILE A 18 -3.84 2.52 -8.63
C ILE A 18 -4.48 2.34 -10.00
N ASN A 19 -5.32 1.32 -10.10
CA ASN A 19 -6.06 1.06 -11.33
C ASN A 19 -7.18 2.10 -11.48
N THR A 20 -7.08 2.94 -12.50
CA THR A 20 -8.12 3.91 -12.88
C THR A 20 -8.95 3.44 -14.08
N GLY A 21 -8.62 2.28 -14.61
CA GLY A 21 -9.37 1.63 -15.70
C GLY A 21 -10.38 0.61 -15.17
N THR A 22 -10.65 -0.39 -15.97
CA THR A 22 -11.55 -1.49 -15.62
C THR A 22 -10.77 -2.67 -15.06
N THR A 23 -11.47 -3.64 -14.47
CA THR A 23 -10.87 -4.88 -13.99
C THR A 23 -10.25 -5.70 -15.12
N GLU A 24 -10.89 -5.69 -16.28
CA GLU A 24 -10.41 -6.43 -17.46
C GLU A 24 -9.29 -5.72 -18.20
N ASN A 25 -9.32 -4.38 -18.20
CA ASN A 25 -8.30 -3.54 -18.83
C ASN A 25 -7.74 -2.54 -17.80
N PRO A 26 -6.86 -2.97 -16.91
CA PRO A 26 -6.33 -2.09 -15.88
C PRO A 26 -5.42 -1.02 -16.49
N VAL A 27 -5.59 0.21 -16.03
CA VAL A 27 -4.71 1.35 -16.34
C VAL A 27 -4.17 1.86 -15.02
N TYR A 28 -2.87 1.70 -14.79
CA TYR A 28 -2.26 2.12 -13.55
C TYR A 28 -1.80 3.58 -13.63
N THR A 29 -2.34 4.40 -12.75
CA THR A 29 -1.99 5.81 -12.63
C THR A 29 -1.23 6.03 -11.34
N LYS A 30 -0.04 6.61 -11.45
CA LYS A 30 0.83 6.86 -10.29
C LYS A 30 0.21 7.89 -9.36
N ILE A 31 0.35 7.66 -8.07
CA ILE A 31 0.00 8.61 -7.01
C ILE A 31 1.27 9.35 -6.63
N CYS A 32 1.62 10.38 -7.40
CA CYS A 32 2.89 11.10 -7.25
C CYS A 32 2.91 12.10 -6.10
N THR A 33 1.75 12.39 -5.53
CA THR A 33 1.58 13.41 -4.50
C THR A 33 1.69 12.87 -3.08
N THR A 34 2.02 11.58 -2.94
CA THR A 34 2.23 10.98 -1.61
C THR A 34 3.42 11.61 -0.91
N SER A 35 3.19 12.06 0.32
CA SER A 35 4.24 12.58 1.20
C SER A 35 4.84 11.49 2.07
N GLU A 36 4.08 10.41 2.29
CA GLU A 36 4.49 9.28 3.10
C GLU A 36 3.83 8.01 2.57
N VAL A 37 4.62 6.95 2.41
CA VAL A 37 4.14 5.61 2.06
C VAL A 37 4.94 4.60 2.85
N GLY A 38 4.26 3.67 3.50
CA GLY A 38 4.90 2.60 4.25
C GLY A 38 4.21 1.28 4.08
N ILE A 39 4.95 0.19 4.31
CA ILE A 39 4.42 -1.16 4.36
C ILE A 39 4.53 -1.67 5.79
N SER A 40 3.44 -2.18 6.32
CA SER A 40 3.39 -2.85 7.62
C SER A 40 2.98 -4.29 7.44
N THR A 41 3.60 -5.18 8.20
CA THR A 41 3.22 -6.59 8.28
C THR A 41 2.70 -6.87 9.67
N GLU A 42 1.59 -7.59 9.75
CA GLU A 42 1.01 -8.02 11.00
C GLU A 42 0.93 -9.55 11.00
N LEU A 43 1.45 -10.15 12.07
CA LEU A 43 1.49 -11.60 12.20
C LEU A 43 0.53 -12.05 13.28
N GLU A 44 -0.26 -13.06 12.97
CA GLU A 44 -1.07 -13.78 13.94
C GLU A 44 -0.29 -14.98 14.45
N SER A 45 -0.32 -15.19 15.75
CA SER A 45 0.43 -16.27 16.39
C SER A 45 -0.38 -16.97 17.46
N LYS A 46 0.01 -18.21 17.72
CA LYS A 46 -0.55 -19.03 18.79
C LYS A 46 0.58 -19.50 19.70
N ASP A 47 0.43 -19.27 20.98
CA ASP A 47 1.36 -19.73 22.00
C ASP A 47 0.89 -21.08 22.57
N PHE A 48 1.82 -21.99 22.81
CA PHE A 48 1.51 -23.31 23.36
C PHE A 48 2.68 -23.89 24.14
N TYR A 49 2.37 -24.86 25.02
CA TYR A 49 3.35 -25.62 25.79
C TYR A 49 3.35 -27.08 25.35
N VAL A 50 4.52 -27.72 25.39
CA VAL A 50 4.65 -29.12 25.18
C VAL A 50 5.20 -29.80 26.46
N TYR A 51 4.84 -31.05 26.69
CA TYR A 51 5.22 -31.75 27.93
C TYR A 51 6.73 -31.85 28.19
N CYS A 52 7.49 -31.95 27.12
CA CYS A 52 8.93 -32.15 27.24
C CYS A 52 9.71 -30.84 27.35
N ASP A 53 9.02 -29.70 27.34
CA ASP A 53 9.65 -28.39 27.30
C ASP A 53 8.92 -27.45 28.27
N ALA A 54 9.67 -26.85 29.17
CA ALA A 54 9.13 -25.85 30.09
C ALA A 54 8.94 -24.46 29.45
N LEU A 55 9.52 -24.25 28.28
CA LEU A 55 9.43 -22.98 27.58
C LEU A 55 8.20 -22.95 26.65
N GLN A 56 7.55 -21.82 26.65
CA GLN A 56 6.45 -21.56 25.75
C GLN A 56 6.94 -21.49 24.30
N ARG A 57 6.21 -22.13 23.40
CA ARG A 57 6.47 -22.09 21.97
C ARG A 57 5.46 -21.21 21.27
N LYS A 58 5.88 -20.62 20.17
CA LYS A 58 5.08 -19.71 19.37
C LYS A 58 4.97 -20.24 17.95
N LEU A 59 3.76 -20.31 17.44
CA LEU A 59 3.48 -20.67 16.05
C LEU A 59 2.83 -19.48 15.34
N ILE A 60 3.40 -19.07 14.23
CA ILE A 60 2.80 -18.05 13.37
C ILE A 60 1.73 -18.73 12.54
N THR A 61 0.49 -18.29 12.69
CA THR A 61 -0.69 -18.90 12.04
C THR A 61 -1.22 -18.12 10.86
N GLY A 62 -0.84 -16.85 10.73
CA GLY A 62 -1.26 -16.01 9.63
C GLY A 62 -0.48 -14.72 9.56
N ALA A 63 -0.68 -14.00 8.48
CA ALA A 63 -0.04 -12.71 8.26
C ALA A 63 -0.94 -11.82 7.39
N SER A 64 -0.83 -10.51 7.59
CA SER A 64 -1.42 -9.51 6.70
C SER A 64 -0.37 -8.49 6.31
N VAL A 65 -0.51 -7.93 5.11
CA VAL A 65 0.36 -6.88 4.59
C VAL A 65 -0.50 -5.67 4.28
N MET A 66 -0.07 -4.52 4.79
CA MET A 66 -0.81 -3.27 4.63
C MET A 66 0.13 -2.18 4.11
N LEU A 67 -0.28 -1.50 3.04
CA LEU A 67 0.33 -0.26 2.61
C LEU A 67 -0.48 0.89 3.18
N SER A 68 0.19 1.84 3.79
CA SER A 68 -0.45 3.04 4.31
C SER A 68 0.35 4.27 3.93
N GLY A 69 -0.31 5.40 3.86
CA GLY A 69 0.36 6.63 3.54
C GLY A 69 -0.54 7.84 3.62
N THR A 70 0.07 8.98 3.35
CA THR A 70 -0.58 10.27 3.32
C THR A 70 -0.36 10.90 1.95
N LEU A 71 -1.40 11.49 1.41
CA LEU A 71 -1.46 12.03 0.06
C LEU A 71 -1.94 13.47 0.12
N LYS A 72 -1.21 14.36 -0.55
CA LYS A 72 -1.71 15.71 -0.84
C LYS A 72 -2.54 15.65 -2.13
N LEU A 73 -3.77 16.09 -2.05
CA LEU A 73 -4.72 15.94 -3.15
C LEU A 73 -4.33 16.81 -4.36
N ASP A 74 -4.00 16.16 -5.46
CA ASP A 74 -3.86 16.78 -6.76
C ASP A 74 -5.09 16.42 -7.60
N ILE A 75 -5.97 17.40 -7.76
CA ILE A 75 -7.24 17.23 -8.49
C ILE A 75 -7.05 16.87 -9.96
N ASN A 76 -5.88 17.12 -10.52
CA ASN A 76 -5.55 16.77 -11.90
C ASN A 76 -5.02 15.34 -12.05
N ASN A 77 -4.66 14.70 -10.95
CA ASN A 77 -4.18 13.32 -10.97
C ASN A 77 -5.37 12.35 -10.92
N ALA A 78 -5.47 11.46 -11.91
CA ALA A 78 -6.57 10.51 -12.00
C ALA A 78 -6.58 9.50 -10.84
N GLY A 79 -5.40 9.13 -10.32
CA GLY A 79 -5.27 8.25 -9.17
C GLY A 79 -5.83 8.86 -7.89
N ASP A 80 -5.50 10.12 -7.63
CA ASP A 80 -6.02 10.87 -6.47
C ASP A 80 -7.54 11.01 -6.57
N ARG A 81 -8.05 11.32 -7.75
CA ARG A 81 -9.50 11.41 -7.99
C ARG A 81 -10.19 10.07 -7.79
N GLN A 82 -9.55 8.97 -8.13
CA GLN A 82 -10.14 7.63 -7.95
C GLN A 82 -10.35 7.33 -6.47
N LEU A 83 -9.39 7.66 -5.62
CA LEU A 83 -9.53 7.50 -4.18
C LEU A 83 -10.63 8.40 -3.61
N LEU A 84 -10.69 9.64 -4.07
CA LEU A 84 -11.75 10.56 -3.67
C LEU A 84 -13.13 10.07 -4.14
N GLN A 85 -13.21 9.50 -5.34
CA GLN A 85 -14.45 8.98 -5.91
C GLN A 85 -15.01 7.81 -5.10
N THR A 86 -14.17 6.98 -4.48
CA THR A 86 -14.66 5.90 -3.61
C THR A 86 -15.46 6.44 -2.45
N VAL A 87 -15.01 7.56 -1.86
CA VAL A 87 -15.72 8.23 -0.77
C VAL A 87 -17.05 8.81 -1.26
N HIS A 88 -17.04 9.43 -2.44
CA HIS A 88 -18.28 9.98 -3.03
C HIS A 88 -19.32 8.90 -3.28
N THR A 89 -18.91 7.76 -3.81
CA THR A 89 -19.82 6.65 -4.09
C THR A 89 -20.42 6.09 -2.80
N LEU A 90 -19.64 6.01 -1.73
CA LEU A 90 -20.12 5.58 -0.44
C LEU A 90 -21.18 6.54 0.11
N ILE A 91 -20.92 7.85 0.02
CA ILE A 91 -21.84 8.87 0.55
C ILE A 91 -23.13 8.92 -0.26
N ALA A 92 -23.02 8.86 -1.59
CA ALA A 92 -24.19 9.03 -2.47
C ALA A 92 -25.05 7.76 -2.56
N ASP A 93 -24.42 6.60 -2.69
CA ASP A 93 -25.10 5.35 -3.02
C ASP A 93 -24.98 4.27 -1.95
N GLY A 94 -24.18 4.51 -0.90
CA GLY A 94 -23.90 3.51 0.13
C GLY A 94 -23.14 2.29 -0.41
N GLU A 95 -22.45 2.43 -1.54
CA GLU A 95 -21.75 1.35 -2.19
C GLU A 95 -20.37 1.12 -1.58
N ILE A 96 -20.08 -0.10 -1.17
CA ILE A 96 -18.83 -0.48 -0.52
C ILE A 96 -17.92 -1.36 -1.40
N ALA A 97 -18.39 -1.77 -2.56
CA ALA A 97 -17.64 -2.69 -3.43
C ALA A 97 -16.25 -2.15 -3.80
N GLN A 98 -16.13 -0.84 -4.01
CA GLN A 98 -14.88 -0.18 -4.39
C GLN A 98 -13.84 -0.19 -3.26
N PHE A 99 -14.27 -0.32 -2.01
CA PHE A 99 -13.36 -0.43 -0.86
C PHE A 99 -12.84 -1.85 -0.66
N ASN A 100 -13.51 -2.86 -1.24
CA ASN A 100 -13.19 -4.26 -1.04
C ASN A 100 -12.22 -4.82 -2.07
N ALA A 101 -12.11 -4.22 -3.23
CA ALA A 101 -11.22 -4.72 -4.27
C ALA A 101 -10.74 -3.59 -5.18
N ILE A 102 -9.53 -3.15 -4.96
CA ILE A 102 -8.85 -2.23 -5.86
C ILE A 102 -7.52 -2.85 -6.26
N LYS A 103 -7.17 -2.72 -7.54
CA LYS A 103 -5.85 -3.17 -8.02
C LYS A 103 -4.84 -2.06 -7.87
N ILE A 104 -3.69 -2.42 -7.35
CA ILE A 104 -2.55 -1.51 -7.19
C ILE A 104 -1.30 -2.11 -7.80
N GLN A 105 -0.35 -1.27 -8.13
CA GLN A 105 0.97 -1.65 -8.59
C GLN A 105 2.00 -0.79 -7.87
N PHE A 106 3.09 -1.39 -7.45
CA PHE A 106 4.17 -0.66 -6.79
C PHE A 106 5.50 -1.37 -6.98
N ASP A 107 6.58 -0.62 -6.84
CA ASP A 107 7.94 -1.15 -6.88
C ASP A 107 8.50 -1.21 -5.47
N LEU A 108 8.97 -2.37 -5.08
CA LEU A 108 9.61 -2.60 -3.79
C LEU A 108 11.09 -2.89 -3.99
N LEU A 109 11.93 -2.26 -3.20
CA LEU A 109 13.36 -2.53 -3.18
C LEU A 109 13.60 -3.98 -2.77
N THR A 110 14.27 -4.74 -3.62
CA THR A 110 14.51 -6.18 -3.39
C THR A 110 15.97 -6.55 -3.26
N ASP A 111 16.87 -5.78 -3.87
CA ASP A 111 18.29 -6.11 -3.83
C ASP A 111 19.15 -4.89 -4.14
N VAL A 112 20.44 -5.04 -3.88
CA VAL A 112 21.48 -4.05 -4.25
C VAL A 112 22.60 -4.81 -4.95
N ASN A 113 22.90 -4.41 -6.18
CA ASN A 113 23.94 -5.01 -6.99
C ASN A 113 24.94 -3.95 -7.43
N ASP A 114 26.19 -4.08 -7.01
CA ASP A 114 27.27 -3.13 -7.30
C ASP A 114 26.92 -1.66 -6.97
N GLY A 115 26.20 -1.45 -5.86
CA GLY A 115 25.76 -0.11 -5.45
C GLY A 115 24.52 0.40 -6.17
N VAL A 116 23.97 -0.39 -7.08
CA VAL A 116 22.72 -0.06 -7.80
C VAL A 116 21.55 -0.74 -7.13
N LEU A 117 20.52 0.02 -6.80
CA LEU A 117 19.30 -0.49 -6.18
C LEU A 117 18.44 -1.21 -7.23
N GLU A 118 18.00 -2.40 -6.88
CA GLU A 118 17.13 -3.21 -7.74
C GLU A 118 15.72 -3.30 -7.14
N TYR A 119 14.73 -3.22 -8.01
CA TYR A 119 13.32 -3.20 -7.62
C TYR A 119 12.54 -4.32 -8.28
N THR A 120 11.58 -4.85 -7.55
CA THR A 120 10.58 -5.76 -8.11
C THR A 120 9.24 -5.05 -8.14
N THR A 121 8.58 -5.09 -9.28
CA THR A 121 7.25 -4.52 -9.46
C THR A 121 6.20 -5.57 -9.11
N TYR A 122 5.33 -5.24 -8.17
CA TYR A 122 4.23 -6.09 -7.73
C TYR A 122 2.89 -5.50 -8.13
N GLU A 123 1.98 -6.38 -8.52
CA GLU A 123 0.58 -6.09 -8.74
C GLU A 123 -0.23 -6.85 -7.69
N ALA A 124 -1.14 -6.17 -7.03
CA ALA A 124 -1.92 -6.76 -5.95
C ALA A 124 -3.35 -6.25 -5.96
N VAL A 125 -4.26 -7.05 -5.41
CA VAL A 125 -5.63 -6.64 -5.11
C VAL A 125 -5.69 -6.31 -3.62
N CYS A 126 -6.25 -5.16 -3.30
CA CYS A 126 -6.28 -4.66 -1.93
C CYS A 126 -7.69 -4.20 -1.54
N THR A 127 -7.94 -4.20 -0.23
CA THR A 127 -8.98 -3.34 0.32
C THR A 127 -8.40 -1.94 0.47
N VAL A 128 -9.23 -0.92 0.39
CA VAL A 128 -8.79 0.46 0.58
C VAL A 128 -9.68 1.16 1.59
N SER A 129 -9.08 1.98 2.44
CA SER A 129 -9.79 2.92 3.29
C SER A 129 -9.16 4.30 3.18
N VAL A 130 -9.98 5.32 3.29
CA VAL A 130 -9.57 6.72 3.22
C VAL A 130 -10.00 7.39 4.51
N SER A 131 -9.09 8.10 5.15
CA SER A 131 -9.35 8.81 6.41
C SER A 131 -8.77 10.22 6.37
N ASP A 132 -9.23 11.05 7.29
CA ASP A 132 -8.75 12.42 7.48
C ASP A 132 -8.92 13.32 6.24
N LEU A 133 -9.95 13.04 5.45
CA LEU A 133 -10.29 13.87 4.30
C LEU A 133 -10.91 15.19 4.76
N GLY A 134 -10.31 16.28 4.33
CA GLY A 134 -10.69 17.63 4.79
C GLY A 134 -9.81 18.08 5.96
N GLY A 135 -10.15 19.21 6.55
CA GLY A 135 -9.39 19.76 7.66
C GLY A 135 -9.51 21.28 7.74
N ALA A 136 -8.50 21.94 8.29
CA ALA A 136 -8.49 23.37 8.43
C ALA A 136 -8.51 24.08 7.05
N ALA A 137 -9.31 25.12 6.94
CA ALA A 137 -9.54 25.82 5.66
C ALA A 137 -8.26 26.45 5.07
N GLU A 138 -7.30 26.74 5.90
CA GLU A 138 -6.02 27.35 5.52
C GLU A 138 -5.01 26.36 4.94
N ASP A 139 -5.21 25.07 5.23
CA ASP A 139 -4.26 24.04 4.86
C ASP A 139 -4.57 23.44 3.49
N GLU A 140 -3.56 22.90 2.86
CA GLU A 140 -3.70 22.13 1.63
C GLU A 140 -4.53 20.86 1.89
N ALA A 141 -5.32 20.44 0.92
CA ALA A 141 -6.10 19.21 1.03
C ALA A 141 -5.18 18.01 1.11
N GLU A 142 -5.35 17.23 2.16
CA GLU A 142 -4.56 16.04 2.45
C GLU A 142 -5.46 14.98 3.04
N PHE A 143 -5.18 13.72 2.73
CA PHE A 143 -5.87 12.60 3.36
C PHE A 143 -4.93 11.40 3.52
N SER A 144 -5.28 10.51 4.42
CA SER A 144 -4.56 9.26 4.66
C SER A 144 -5.29 8.09 4.01
N PHE A 145 -4.55 7.11 3.55
CA PHE A 145 -5.09 5.89 2.98
C PHE A 145 -4.43 4.67 3.60
N GLU A 146 -5.19 3.57 3.64
CA GLU A 146 -4.71 2.25 4.03
C GLU A 146 -5.19 1.24 3.00
N MET A 147 -4.27 0.40 2.53
CA MET A 147 -4.55 -0.63 1.54
C MET A 147 -4.03 -1.96 2.07
N GLN A 148 -4.94 -2.87 2.40
CA GLN A 148 -4.56 -4.21 2.86
C GLN A 148 -4.62 -5.19 1.69
N LEU A 149 -3.54 -5.93 1.47
CA LEU A 149 -3.48 -6.93 0.40
C LEU A 149 -4.45 -8.08 0.67
N ILE A 150 -5.16 -8.47 -0.38
CA ILE A 150 -6.03 -9.65 -0.40
C ILE A 150 -5.25 -10.75 -1.11
N GLY A 151 -4.73 -11.70 -0.33
CA GLY A 151 -3.87 -12.75 -0.88
C GLY A 151 -2.46 -12.27 -1.17
N THR A 152 -1.79 -12.92 -2.08
CA THR A 152 -0.40 -12.60 -2.45
C THR A 152 -0.33 -11.64 -3.62
N ALA A 153 0.71 -10.83 -3.64
CA ALA A 153 1.01 -9.99 -4.79
C ALA A 153 1.62 -10.81 -5.92
N THR A 154 1.37 -10.39 -7.14
CA THR A 154 1.94 -11.01 -8.34
C THR A 154 3.09 -10.15 -8.85
N GLU A 155 4.22 -10.78 -9.12
CA GLU A 155 5.36 -10.09 -9.72
C GLU A 155 5.06 -9.80 -11.18
N VAL A 156 5.26 -8.54 -11.59
CA VAL A 156 5.08 -8.12 -12.96
C VAL A 156 6.42 -8.23 -13.68
N SER A 157 6.49 -9.09 -14.67
CA SER A 157 7.68 -9.20 -15.51
C SER A 157 7.81 -7.97 -16.42
N ALA A 158 9.01 -7.44 -16.45
CA ALA A 158 9.33 -6.31 -17.30
C ALA A 158 9.30 -6.68 -18.81
#